data_f12a770b330336468c3b1d2c804e4df1
#
_entry.id   f12a770b330336468c3b1d2c804e4df1
#
_cell.length_a   1.000
_cell.length_b   1.000
_cell.length_c   1.000
_cell.angle_alpha   90.00
_cell.angle_beta   90.00
_cell.angle_gamma   90.00
#
_symmetry.space_group_name_H-M   'P 1'
#
loop_
_entity.id
_entity.type
_entity.pdbx_description
1 polymer ?
#
loop_
_entity_poly.entity_id
_entity_poly.type
_entity_poly.pdbx_seq_one_letter_code
_entity_poly.pdbx_strand_id
1 'polypeptide(L)'
;MTNHTHAGRAFALLAAAASLIASAQALASTLITGAIVHDGSGAPGKPASVRIDKDRIIAVGTLRPRKGETVIPADGLVLAPGFIDAHSHHDRGDYADRSMPLLLAQGVTTIVIGQDGDSDAPTAEVARRFTARPAAINLATYTGHGFLRDKVMGENYKRPATPAEVTAMQALLAADLKAGSLGLSTGLEYDPGIYSANDELLSLTRTAAKGGGRYISHMRNEDVTFDAALDELLDLGEKTGIPVQVSHIKLGVVDRWGTAKATLAKLDAARARGIKVTADVYPYEYWQSTL
;
A
#
# COMPACT_ATOMS: atom_id res chain seq x y z
N MET A 1 37.22 24.58 68.88
CA MET A 1 36.99 23.15 69.18
C MET A 1 35.67 22.79 68.58
N THR A 2 35.75 22.31 67.37
CA THR A 2 35.33 21.01 66.84
C THR A 2 33.86 20.62 67.08
N ASN A 3 33.08 20.68 66.00
CA ASN A 3 32.16 19.63 65.64
C ASN A 3 31.58 19.88 64.26
N HIS A 4 32.20 19.37 63.21
CA HIS A 4 31.66 19.15 61.89
C HIS A 4 32.01 17.73 61.51
N THR A 5 31.08 16.80 61.60
CA THR A 5 31.05 15.52 60.85
C THR A 5 29.86 14.68 61.25
N HIS A 6 28.69 14.84 60.58
CA HIS A 6 27.65 13.78 60.53
C HIS A 6 26.59 14.03 59.47
N ALA A 7 26.70 15.09 58.62
CA ALA A 7 25.71 15.37 57.59
C ALA A 7 25.98 14.69 56.22
N GLY A 8 27.16 14.09 56.03
CA GLY A 8 27.61 13.60 54.71
C GLY A 8 27.22 12.16 54.32
N ARG A 9 26.71 11.36 55.26
CA ARG A 9 26.45 9.93 55.00
C ARG A 9 24.97 9.58 54.72
N ALA A 10 24.03 10.47 55.02
CA ALA A 10 22.60 10.23 54.76
C ALA A 10 22.18 10.53 53.32
N PHE A 11 22.88 11.43 52.61
CA PHE A 11 22.56 11.77 51.22
C PHE A 11 23.02 10.77 50.15
N ALA A 12 24.04 9.94 50.45
CA ALA A 12 24.58 8.96 49.51
C ALA A 12 23.75 7.66 49.44
N LEU A 13 22.92 7.36 50.43
CA LEU A 13 22.06 6.19 50.46
C LEU A 13 20.69 6.38 49.81
N LEU A 14 20.21 7.62 49.71
CA LEU A 14 18.95 7.93 49.00
C LEU A 14 19.12 8.03 47.48
N ALA A 15 20.29 8.38 46.98
CA ALA A 15 20.59 8.42 45.54
C ALA A 15 20.75 7.03 44.91
N ALA A 16 21.19 6.02 45.70
CA ALA A 16 21.32 4.64 45.21
C ALA A 16 20.01 3.87 45.14
N ALA A 17 18.99 4.26 45.93
CA ALA A 17 17.69 3.62 45.92
C ALA A 17 16.75 4.13 44.77
N ALA A 18 16.99 5.34 44.25
CA ALA A 18 16.23 5.91 43.14
C ALA A 18 16.67 5.38 41.76
N SER A 19 17.86 4.77 41.65
CA SER A 19 18.37 4.26 40.38
C SER A 19 17.93 2.82 40.06
N LEU A 20 17.17 2.17 40.93
CA LEU A 20 16.72 0.77 40.75
C LEU A 20 15.23 0.61 40.33
N ILE A 21 14.51 1.69 40.11
CA ILE A 21 13.07 1.61 39.73
C ILE A 21 12.82 2.03 38.25
N ALA A 22 13.83 2.36 37.52
CA ALA A 22 13.74 2.43 36.05
C ALA A 22 14.04 1.04 35.44
N SER A 23 13.41 0.00 35.96
CA SER A 23 13.19 -1.24 35.18
C SER A 23 12.25 -0.84 34.04
N ALA A 24 12.81 -0.44 32.92
CA ALA A 24 12.08 -0.42 31.68
C ALA A 24 11.31 -1.75 31.63
N GLN A 25 10.00 -1.71 31.75
CA GLN A 25 9.15 -2.82 31.32
C GLN A 25 9.47 -2.96 29.83
N ALA A 26 10.50 -3.74 29.51
CA ALA A 26 10.67 -4.26 28.17
C ALA A 26 9.34 -4.93 27.86
N LEU A 27 8.60 -4.39 26.92
CA LEU A 27 7.37 -5.02 26.45
C LEU A 27 7.76 -6.47 26.17
N ALA A 28 7.16 -7.38 26.92
CA ALA A 28 7.48 -8.80 26.82
C ALA A 28 7.20 -9.24 25.37
N SER A 29 8.16 -9.95 24.77
CA SER A 29 7.95 -10.51 23.43
C SER A 29 6.72 -11.43 23.41
N THR A 30 6.11 -11.59 22.26
CA THR A 30 5.00 -12.52 22.04
C THR A 30 5.51 -13.74 21.31
N LEU A 31 5.14 -14.93 21.79
CA LEU A 31 5.43 -16.20 21.12
C LEU A 31 4.11 -16.86 20.69
N ILE A 32 3.93 -17.02 19.39
CA ILE A 32 2.83 -17.81 18.80
C ILE A 32 3.34 -19.23 18.60
N THR A 33 2.63 -20.23 19.15
CA THR A 33 3.06 -21.64 19.15
C THR A 33 2.06 -22.55 18.44
N GLY A 34 2.51 -23.69 17.89
CA GLY A 34 1.65 -24.76 17.38
C GLY A 34 1.01 -24.51 16.02
N ALA A 35 1.30 -23.39 15.37
CA ALA A 35 0.71 -23.05 14.08
C ALA A 35 1.37 -23.79 12.90
N ILE A 36 0.63 -23.94 11.80
CA ILE A 36 1.20 -24.19 10.46
C ILE A 36 1.56 -22.82 9.87
N VAL A 37 2.87 -22.53 9.80
CA VAL A 37 3.37 -21.22 9.35
C VAL A 37 3.57 -21.22 7.82
N HIS A 38 2.92 -20.29 7.14
CA HIS A 38 3.18 -19.89 5.77
C HIS A 38 3.92 -18.56 5.77
N ASP A 39 5.11 -18.50 5.21
CA ASP A 39 5.99 -17.32 5.26
C ASP A 39 5.85 -16.38 4.05
N GLY A 40 4.93 -16.69 3.12
CA GLY A 40 4.73 -15.92 1.89
C GLY A 40 5.70 -16.25 0.75
N SER A 41 6.62 -17.20 0.93
CA SER A 41 7.59 -17.61 -0.09
C SER A 41 6.99 -18.49 -1.21
N GLY A 42 5.75 -18.94 -1.05
CA GLY A 42 5.12 -19.94 -1.90
C GLY A 42 5.48 -21.39 -1.54
N ALA A 43 6.35 -21.61 -0.57
CA ALA A 43 6.65 -22.94 -0.06
C ALA A 43 5.48 -23.50 0.78
N PRO A 44 5.33 -24.83 0.88
CA PRO A 44 4.34 -25.44 1.77
C PRO A 44 4.52 -24.98 3.22
N GLY A 45 3.40 -24.72 3.89
CA GLY A 45 3.39 -24.37 5.32
C GLY A 45 4.03 -25.47 6.18
N LYS A 46 4.69 -25.06 7.27
CA LYS A 46 5.38 -25.98 8.19
C LYS A 46 4.97 -25.72 9.62
N PRO A 47 4.84 -26.76 10.48
CA PRO A 47 4.68 -26.56 11.91
C PRO A 47 5.82 -25.74 12.48
N ALA A 48 5.54 -24.60 13.07
CA ALA A 48 6.54 -23.74 13.67
C ALA A 48 5.92 -22.81 14.73
N SER A 49 6.79 -22.15 15.48
CA SER A 49 6.47 -21.04 16.38
C SER A 49 7.06 -19.76 15.83
N VAL A 50 6.42 -18.64 16.11
CA VAL A 50 6.88 -17.30 15.69
C VAL A 50 7.01 -16.42 16.92
N ARG A 51 8.20 -15.82 17.10
CA ARG A 51 8.45 -14.85 18.16
C ARG A 51 8.46 -13.44 17.61
N ILE A 52 7.70 -12.58 18.24
CA ILE A 52 7.54 -11.17 17.87
C ILE A 52 8.05 -10.34 19.05
N ASP A 53 8.90 -9.37 18.75
CA ASP A 53 9.30 -8.32 19.68
C ASP A 53 8.95 -6.97 19.08
N LYS A 54 8.04 -6.25 19.74
CA LYS A 54 7.45 -5.00 19.24
C LYS A 54 6.80 -5.22 17.85
N ASP A 55 7.36 -4.60 16.82
CA ASP A 55 6.90 -4.63 15.43
C ASP A 55 7.69 -5.59 14.53
N ARG A 56 8.53 -6.46 15.14
CA ARG A 56 9.46 -7.33 14.40
C ARG A 56 9.27 -8.80 14.72
N ILE A 57 9.25 -9.62 13.68
CA ILE A 57 9.44 -11.06 13.80
C ILE A 57 10.95 -11.30 14.03
N ILE A 58 11.31 -11.81 15.21
CA ILE A 58 12.71 -12.00 15.59
C ILE A 58 13.17 -13.45 15.52
N ALA A 59 12.24 -14.41 15.46
CA ALA A 59 12.56 -15.82 15.27
C ALA A 59 11.37 -16.60 14.74
N VAL A 60 11.65 -17.59 13.87
CA VAL A 60 10.69 -18.58 13.36
C VAL A 60 11.35 -19.96 13.48
N GLY A 61 10.62 -20.96 14.00
CA GLY A 61 11.12 -22.33 14.14
C GLY A 61 10.55 -23.04 15.36
N THR A 62 11.24 -24.06 15.84
CA THR A 62 10.89 -24.75 17.10
C THR A 62 11.39 -23.92 18.28
N LEU A 63 10.52 -23.11 18.85
CA LEU A 63 10.87 -22.16 19.92
C LEU A 63 10.21 -22.58 21.25
N ARG A 64 10.91 -22.36 22.36
CA ARG A 64 10.38 -22.54 23.73
C ARG A 64 10.04 -21.18 24.32
N PRO A 65 8.95 -21.09 25.13
CA PRO A 65 8.62 -19.86 25.85
C PRO A 65 9.78 -19.36 26.74
N ARG A 66 9.91 -18.05 26.83
CA ARG A 66 10.85 -17.37 27.72
C ARG A 66 10.09 -16.81 28.94
N LYS A 67 10.80 -16.58 30.05
CA LYS A 67 10.21 -15.96 31.23
C LYS A 67 9.66 -14.57 30.90
N GLY A 68 8.41 -14.32 31.22
CA GLY A 68 7.72 -13.05 30.99
C GLY A 68 7.18 -12.83 29.56
N GLU A 69 7.33 -13.81 28.68
CA GLU A 69 6.81 -13.75 27.31
C GLU A 69 5.31 -14.04 27.28
N THR A 70 4.56 -13.31 26.45
CA THR A 70 3.15 -13.65 26.16
C THR A 70 3.12 -14.83 25.21
N VAL A 71 2.47 -15.93 25.59
CA VAL A 71 2.34 -17.11 24.73
C VAL A 71 0.93 -17.19 24.17
N ILE A 72 0.80 -17.27 22.86
CA ILE A 72 -0.46 -17.46 22.13
C ILE A 72 -0.44 -18.86 21.52
N PRO A 73 -1.21 -19.82 22.03
CA PRO A 73 -1.37 -21.12 21.41
C PRO A 73 -2.20 -21.00 20.13
N ALA A 74 -1.70 -21.57 19.04
CA ALA A 74 -2.32 -21.55 17.71
C ALA A 74 -2.37 -22.96 17.11
N ASP A 75 -2.54 -23.99 17.96
CA ASP A 75 -2.62 -25.38 17.53
C ASP A 75 -3.80 -25.58 16.56
N GLY A 76 -3.54 -26.22 15.43
CA GLY A 76 -4.51 -26.44 14.37
C GLY A 76 -4.86 -25.20 13.53
N LEU A 77 -4.23 -24.07 13.79
CA LEU A 77 -4.41 -22.83 13.01
C LEU A 77 -3.29 -22.64 11.99
N VAL A 78 -3.59 -21.84 10.97
CA VAL A 78 -2.60 -21.33 10.01
C VAL A 78 -2.15 -19.95 10.45
N LEU A 79 -0.84 -19.72 10.45
CA LEU A 79 -0.24 -18.42 10.64
C LEU A 79 0.42 -17.96 9.35
N ALA A 80 -0.02 -16.83 8.82
CA ALA A 80 0.49 -16.23 7.60
C ALA A 80 0.69 -14.71 7.80
N PRO A 81 1.46 -14.04 6.93
CA PRO A 81 1.43 -12.58 6.85
C PRO A 81 0.01 -12.08 6.63
N GLY A 82 -0.33 -10.93 7.21
CA GLY A 82 -1.61 -10.29 6.93
C GLY A 82 -1.72 -9.91 5.44
N PHE A 83 -2.92 -10.02 4.90
CA PHE A 83 -3.17 -9.69 3.49
C PHE A 83 -3.00 -8.20 3.23
N ILE A 84 -2.52 -7.88 2.03
CA ILE A 84 -2.45 -6.53 1.49
C ILE A 84 -3.54 -6.41 0.43
N ASP A 85 -4.56 -5.60 0.70
CA ASP A 85 -5.52 -5.19 -0.33
C ASP A 85 -4.84 -4.12 -1.19
N ALA A 86 -4.37 -4.54 -2.36
CA ALA A 86 -3.57 -3.71 -3.25
C ALA A 86 -4.40 -2.71 -4.06
N HIS A 87 -5.74 -2.81 -4.00
CA HIS A 87 -6.67 -1.96 -4.73
C HIS A 87 -7.90 -1.69 -3.86
N SER A 88 -7.87 -0.60 -3.09
CA SER A 88 -8.91 -0.27 -2.12
C SER A 88 -9.47 1.13 -2.34
N HIS A 89 -10.78 1.28 -2.20
CA HIS A 89 -11.50 2.55 -2.20
C HIS A 89 -11.98 2.98 -0.81
N HIS A 90 -11.28 2.54 0.24
CA HIS A 90 -11.54 2.97 1.61
C HIS A 90 -11.00 4.38 1.92
N ASP A 91 -10.65 5.17 0.92
CA ASP A 91 -10.35 6.61 0.98
C ASP A 91 -11.59 7.49 0.85
N ARG A 92 -12.72 6.93 0.41
CA ARG A 92 -13.97 7.65 0.28
C ARG A 92 -14.71 7.71 1.62
N GLY A 93 -14.88 8.92 2.11
CA GLY A 93 -15.60 9.21 3.36
C GLY A 93 -14.72 9.25 4.60
N ASP A 94 -15.34 9.62 5.71
CA ASP A 94 -14.65 9.92 6.99
C ASP A 94 -14.27 8.68 7.77
N TYR A 95 -13.90 7.55 7.21
CA TYR A 95 -13.50 6.35 7.97
C TYR A 95 -14.05 6.39 9.42
N ALA A 96 -15.37 6.41 9.57
CA ALA A 96 -16.02 6.64 10.85
C ALA A 96 -15.57 5.61 11.90
N ASP A 97 -15.35 4.38 11.45
CA ASP A 97 -14.79 3.30 12.26
C ASP A 97 -13.36 2.98 11.86
N ARG A 98 -12.39 3.58 12.56
CA ARG A 98 -10.96 3.33 12.38
C ARG A 98 -10.51 1.95 12.86
N SER A 99 -11.39 1.17 13.51
CA SER A 99 -11.09 -0.21 13.89
C SER A 99 -11.08 -1.18 12.70
N MET A 100 -11.69 -0.77 11.55
CA MET A 100 -11.70 -1.53 10.29
C MET A 100 -12.10 -3.02 10.47
N PRO A 101 -13.17 -3.34 11.20
CA PRO A 101 -13.45 -4.72 11.63
C PRO A 101 -13.71 -5.67 10.46
N LEU A 102 -14.31 -5.18 9.36
CA LEU A 102 -14.61 -5.99 8.18
C LEU A 102 -13.35 -6.43 7.44
N LEU A 103 -12.33 -5.56 7.38
CA LEU A 103 -11.05 -5.87 6.76
C LEU A 103 -10.24 -6.82 7.65
N LEU A 104 -10.13 -6.52 8.94
CA LEU A 104 -9.41 -7.35 9.89
C LEU A 104 -10.02 -8.76 10.01
N ALA A 105 -11.35 -8.89 9.99
CA ALA A 105 -12.03 -10.18 10.02
C ALA A 105 -11.70 -11.07 8.79
N GLN A 106 -11.26 -10.46 7.70
CA GLN A 106 -10.77 -11.15 6.50
C GLN A 106 -9.25 -11.32 6.48
N GLY A 107 -8.54 -10.92 7.53
CA GLY A 107 -7.09 -10.98 7.61
C GLY A 107 -6.35 -9.89 6.82
N VAL A 108 -7.06 -8.86 6.34
CA VAL A 108 -6.44 -7.70 5.68
C VAL A 108 -5.83 -6.79 6.73
N THR A 109 -4.54 -6.54 6.65
CA THR A 109 -3.77 -5.70 7.59
C THR A 109 -3.17 -4.46 6.96
N THR A 110 -3.26 -4.36 5.64
CA THR A 110 -2.77 -3.22 4.85
C THR A 110 -3.71 -2.96 3.68
N ILE A 111 -4.04 -1.71 3.44
CA ILE A 111 -4.78 -1.28 2.25
C ILE A 111 -3.98 -0.27 1.44
N VAL A 112 -4.20 -0.28 0.13
CA VAL A 112 -3.60 0.69 -0.80
C VAL A 112 -4.72 1.48 -1.45
N ILE A 113 -4.78 2.76 -1.14
CA ILE A 113 -5.79 3.72 -1.62
C ILE A 113 -5.25 4.65 -2.71
N GLY A 114 -6.05 5.61 -3.15
CA GLY A 114 -5.69 6.51 -4.24
C GLY A 114 -5.74 5.80 -5.59
N GLN A 115 -6.73 4.92 -5.78
CA GLN A 115 -6.89 4.08 -6.96
C GLN A 115 -7.67 4.79 -8.07
N ASP A 116 -7.57 4.26 -9.29
CA ASP A 116 -8.37 4.65 -10.46
C ASP A 116 -8.31 6.15 -10.78
N GLY A 117 -7.16 6.76 -10.48
CA GLY A 117 -6.92 8.19 -10.73
C GLY A 117 -7.53 9.13 -9.71
N ASP A 118 -8.17 8.61 -8.66
CA ASP A 118 -8.80 9.41 -7.61
C ASP A 118 -7.96 9.36 -6.33
N SER A 119 -7.66 10.51 -5.77
CA SER A 119 -7.08 10.64 -4.43
C SER A 119 -7.71 11.82 -3.70
N ASP A 120 -8.13 11.58 -2.47
CA ASP A 120 -8.87 12.54 -1.64
C ASP A 120 -8.05 13.80 -1.30
N ALA A 121 -6.74 13.64 -1.17
CA ALA A 121 -5.84 14.72 -0.77
C ALA A 121 -4.39 14.42 -1.20
N PRO A 122 -3.49 15.43 -1.14
CA PRO A 122 -2.06 15.17 -1.28
C PRO A 122 -1.55 14.15 -0.27
N THR A 123 -0.58 13.33 -0.67
CA THR A 123 -0.04 12.24 0.15
C THR A 123 0.39 12.70 1.56
N ALA A 124 1.02 13.86 1.67
CA ALA A 124 1.42 14.43 2.97
C ALA A 124 0.22 14.70 3.89
N GLU A 125 -0.90 15.14 3.33
CA GLU A 125 -2.14 15.38 4.09
C GLU A 125 -2.78 14.05 4.52
N VAL A 126 -2.83 13.05 3.65
CA VAL A 126 -3.28 11.70 3.98
C VAL A 126 -2.47 11.15 5.15
N ALA A 127 -1.14 11.21 5.08
CA ALA A 127 -0.24 10.76 6.15
C ALA A 127 -0.50 11.52 7.47
N ARG A 128 -0.69 12.84 7.41
CA ARG A 128 -1.00 13.67 8.57
C ARG A 128 -2.32 13.25 9.23
N ARG A 129 -3.39 13.04 8.45
CA ARG A 129 -4.71 12.61 8.96
C ARG A 129 -4.62 11.24 9.64
N PHE A 130 -3.89 10.30 9.06
CA PHE A 130 -3.69 8.96 9.63
C PHE A 130 -2.81 8.97 10.88
N THR A 131 -1.78 9.82 10.93
CA THR A 131 -0.96 10.00 12.14
C THR A 131 -1.75 10.62 13.28
N ALA A 132 -2.58 11.63 12.99
CA ALA A 132 -3.41 12.30 13.99
C ALA A 132 -4.52 11.39 14.54
N ARG A 133 -5.06 10.48 13.72
CA ARG A 133 -6.10 9.52 14.08
C ARG A 133 -5.79 8.16 13.45
N PRO A 134 -4.96 7.32 14.10
CA PRO A 134 -4.55 6.03 13.56
C PRO A 134 -5.73 5.08 13.29
N ALA A 135 -5.58 4.22 12.30
CA ALA A 135 -6.46 3.08 12.04
C ALA A 135 -5.83 1.78 12.54
N ALA A 136 -6.63 0.73 12.66
CA ALA A 136 -6.17 -0.59 13.10
C ALA A 136 -5.42 -1.37 12.00
N ILE A 137 -5.28 -0.80 10.80
CA ILE A 137 -4.57 -1.36 9.65
C ILE A 137 -3.54 -0.36 9.11
N ASN A 138 -2.57 -0.87 8.36
CA ASN A 138 -1.60 -0.04 7.66
C ASN A 138 -2.22 0.56 6.40
N LEU A 139 -1.70 1.72 6.00
CA LEU A 139 -2.12 2.44 4.81
C LEU A 139 -0.93 2.74 3.90
N ALA A 140 -1.14 2.57 2.60
CA ALA A 140 -0.32 3.15 1.55
C ALA A 140 -1.24 3.86 0.55
N THR A 141 -0.73 4.82 -0.22
CA THR A 141 -1.52 5.57 -1.19
C THR A 141 -0.77 5.81 -2.49
N TYR A 142 -1.50 5.83 -3.59
CA TYR A 142 -1.06 6.42 -4.85
C TYR A 142 -1.47 7.90 -4.93
N THR A 143 -0.87 8.63 -5.87
CA THR A 143 -1.34 9.95 -6.30
C THR A 143 -2.22 9.77 -7.51
N GLY A 144 -3.47 10.22 -7.42
CA GLY A 144 -4.46 10.11 -8.49
C GLY A 144 -4.23 11.11 -9.62
N HIS A 145 -4.24 10.65 -10.86
CA HIS A 145 -4.15 11.50 -12.05
C HIS A 145 -5.33 12.48 -12.16
N GLY A 146 -6.55 12.01 -11.89
CA GLY A 146 -7.73 12.86 -11.83
C GLY A 146 -7.58 13.98 -10.80
N PHE A 147 -7.12 13.64 -9.61
CA PHE A 147 -6.80 14.63 -8.58
C PHE A 147 -5.78 15.68 -9.07
N LEU A 148 -4.72 15.27 -9.79
CA LEU A 148 -3.74 16.21 -10.34
C LEU A 148 -4.38 17.13 -11.39
N ARG A 149 -5.22 16.59 -12.28
CA ARG A 149 -5.94 17.36 -13.28
C ARG A 149 -6.89 18.37 -12.64
N ASP A 150 -7.66 17.96 -11.63
CA ASP A 150 -8.56 18.84 -10.88
C ASP A 150 -7.83 20.00 -10.23
N LYS A 151 -6.68 19.73 -9.61
CA LYS A 151 -5.86 20.77 -8.96
C LYS A 151 -5.26 21.78 -9.94
N VAL A 152 -4.93 21.35 -11.16
CA VAL A 152 -4.24 22.19 -12.15
C VAL A 152 -5.19 22.81 -13.14
N MET A 153 -6.22 22.08 -13.59
CA MET A 153 -7.11 22.50 -14.68
C MET A 153 -8.48 22.98 -14.17
N GLY A 154 -8.88 22.57 -12.94
CA GLY A 154 -10.21 22.90 -12.39
C GLY A 154 -11.34 22.48 -13.32
N GLU A 155 -12.32 23.33 -13.51
CA GLU A 155 -13.49 23.10 -14.37
C GLU A 155 -13.16 22.89 -15.86
N ASN A 156 -11.95 23.29 -16.31
CA ASN A 156 -11.56 23.25 -17.73
C ASN A 156 -10.82 21.96 -18.10
N TYR A 157 -11.19 20.84 -17.54
CA TYR A 157 -10.50 19.56 -17.69
C TYR A 157 -10.92 18.75 -18.93
N LYS A 158 -12.02 19.08 -19.61
CA LYS A 158 -12.57 18.30 -20.74
C LYS A 158 -11.80 18.50 -22.06
N ARG A 159 -10.48 18.42 -21.95
CA ARG A 159 -9.52 18.57 -23.06
C ARG A 159 -8.16 18.00 -22.67
N PRO A 160 -7.26 17.74 -23.61
CA PRO A 160 -5.85 17.48 -23.29
C PRO A 160 -5.24 18.64 -22.48
N ALA A 161 -4.33 18.33 -21.57
CA ALA A 161 -3.59 19.33 -20.82
C ALA A 161 -2.55 20.02 -21.70
N THR A 162 -2.34 21.30 -21.48
CA THR A 162 -1.24 22.06 -22.09
C THR A 162 0.11 21.63 -21.49
N PRO A 163 1.23 21.88 -22.18
CA PRO A 163 2.57 21.59 -21.64
C PRO A 163 2.85 22.24 -20.27
N ALA A 164 2.31 23.44 -20.03
CA ALA A 164 2.43 24.12 -18.74
C ALA A 164 1.63 23.41 -17.63
N GLU A 165 0.43 22.95 -17.94
CA GLU A 165 -0.40 22.16 -17.01
C GLU A 165 0.24 20.80 -16.70
N VAL A 166 0.78 20.12 -17.70
CA VAL A 166 1.55 18.88 -17.50
C VAL A 166 2.74 19.13 -16.55
N THR A 167 3.48 20.23 -16.74
CA THR A 167 4.59 20.60 -15.86
C THR A 167 4.11 20.85 -14.43
N ALA A 168 2.98 21.50 -14.25
CA ALA A 168 2.40 21.74 -12.93
C ALA A 168 1.97 20.41 -12.26
N MET A 169 1.31 19.51 -12.99
CA MET A 169 0.96 18.17 -12.50
C MET A 169 2.20 17.34 -12.11
N GLN A 170 3.28 17.42 -12.90
CA GLN A 170 4.55 16.76 -12.59
C GLN A 170 5.15 17.28 -11.27
N ALA A 171 5.05 18.57 -10.99
CA ALA A 171 5.55 19.15 -9.74
C ALA A 171 4.75 18.64 -8.51
N LEU A 172 3.43 18.55 -8.63
CA LEU A 172 2.57 18.00 -7.56
C LEU A 172 2.86 16.51 -7.34
N LEU A 173 2.95 15.72 -8.40
CA LEU A 173 3.29 14.30 -8.34
C LEU A 173 4.66 14.08 -7.68
N ALA A 174 5.66 14.88 -8.05
CA ALA A 174 7.00 14.79 -7.45
C ALA A 174 7.00 15.11 -5.95
N ALA A 175 6.18 16.08 -5.52
CA ALA A 175 5.99 16.39 -4.11
C ALA A 175 5.34 15.21 -3.35
N ASP A 176 4.32 14.60 -3.92
CA ASP A 176 3.64 13.45 -3.34
C ASP A 176 4.53 12.20 -3.25
N LEU A 177 5.33 11.92 -4.28
CA LEU A 177 6.32 10.84 -4.25
C LEU A 177 7.34 11.05 -3.12
N LYS A 178 7.81 12.29 -2.94
CA LYS A 178 8.69 12.66 -1.82
C LYS A 178 8.01 12.49 -0.46
N ALA A 179 6.70 12.65 -0.39
CA ALA A 179 5.90 12.45 0.83
C ALA A 179 5.55 10.97 1.08
N GLY A 180 5.92 10.04 0.19
CA GLY A 180 5.74 8.59 0.37
C GLY A 180 4.62 7.98 -0.48
N SER A 181 4.11 8.69 -1.49
CA SER A 181 3.22 8.09 -2.49
C SER A 181 3.89 6.90 -3.17
N LEU A 182 3.13 5.82 -3.39
CA LEU A 182 3.62 4.64 -4.12
C LEU A 182 3.86 4.91 -5.61
N GLY A 183 3.29 5.99 -6.16
CA GLY A 183 3.39 6.30 -7.58
C GLY A 183 2.16 7.01 -8.12
N LEU A 184 1.87 6.79 -9.38
CA LEU A 184 0.76 7.38 -10.12
C LEU A 184 -0.35 6.35 -10.32
N SER A 185 -1.60 6.69 -10.01
CA SER A 185 -2.78 5.94 -10.44
C SER A 185 -3.55 6.71 -11.50
N THR A 186 -4.18 6.01 -12.43
CA THR A 186 -5.06 6.61 -13.45
C THR A 186 -6.38 5.87 -13.56
N GLY A 187 -7.45 6.62 -13.86
CA GLY A 187 -8.74 6.10 -14.29
C GLY A 187 -9.07 6.73 -15.65
N LEU A 188 -8.72 6.04 -16.72
CA LEU A 188 -8.74 6.62 -18.06
C LEU A 188 -10.08 6.44 -18.78
N GLU A 189 -11.00 5.74 -18.18
CA GLU A 189 -12.38 5.59 -18.63
C GLU A 189 -13.32 6.60 -17.93
N TYR A 190 -12.82 7.31 -16.90
CA TYR A 190 -13.56 8.26 -16.08
C TYR A 190 -13.17 9.71 -16.33
N ASP A 191 -14.09 10.65 -16.06
CA ASP A 191 -13.75 12.05 -15.89
C ASP A 191 -12.81 12.22 -14.67
N PRO A 192 -11.77 13.04 -14.74
CA PRO A 192 -11.28 13.80 -15.89
C PRO A 192 -10.24 13.08 -16.75
N GLY A 193 -9.87 11.84 -16.39
CA GLY A 193 -8.80 11.06 -17.01
C GLY A 193 -9.04 10.73 -18.47
N ILE A 194 -10.29 10.53 -18.87
CA ILE A 194 -10.69 10.16 -20.23
C ILE A 194 -10.23 11.19 -21.30
N TYR A 195 -10.07 12.45 -20.92
CA TYR A 195 -9.63 13.53 -21.83
C TYR A 195 -8.12 13.67 -21.95
N SER A 196 -7.34 12.82 -21.25
CA SER A 196 -5.87 12.90 -21.26
C SER A 196 -5.28 12.34 -22.55
N ALA A 197 -4.25 13.00 -23.04
CA ALA A 197 -3.44 12.53 -24.17
C ALA A 197 -2.31 11.60 -23.68
N ASN A 198 -1.82 10.72 -24.57
CA ASN A 198 -0.74 9.78 -24.25
C ASN A 198 0.55 10.48 -23.82
N ASP A 199 0.87 11.65 -24.37
CA ASP A 199 2.07 12.42 -24.00
C ASP A 199 1.98 12.96 -22.56
N GLU A 200 0.79 13.33 -22.09
CA GLU A 200 0.54 13.69 -20.71
C GLU A 200 0.84 12.49 -19.79
N LEU A 201 0.26 11.33 -20.09
CA LEU A 201 0.48 10.09 -19.32
C LEU A 201 1.94 9.69 -19.30
N LEU A 202 2.62 9.72 -20.46
CA LEU A 202 4.04 9.39 -20.57
C LEU A 202 4.91 10.34 -19.74
N SER A 203 4.59 11.64 -19.73
CA SER A 203 5.31 12.64 -18.97
C SER A 203 5.19 12.45 -17.47
N LEU A 204 3.95 12.18 -16.98
CA LEU A 204 3.68 11.89 -15.58
C LEU A 204 4.28 10.55 -15.15
N THR A 205 4.17 9.52 -15.98
CA THR A 205 4.75 8.19 -15.71
C THR A 205 6.28 8.26 -15.61
N ARG A 206 6.95 9.07 -16.46
CA ARG A 206 8.39 9.35 -16.34
C ARG A 206 8.74 10.04 -15.01
N THR A 207 7.88 10.94 -14.54
CA THR A 207 8.07 11.59 -13.24
C THR A 207 7.93 10.57 -12.11
N ALA A 208 6.93 9.69 -12.16
CA ALA A 208 6.76 8.61 -11.20
C ALA A 208 7.96 7.65 -11.21
N ALA A 209 8.45 7.26 -12.39
CA ALA A 209 9.63 6.39 -12.54
C ALA A 209 10.89 7.00 -11.92
N LYS A 210 11.16 8.30 -12.17
CA LYS A 210 12.29 9.03 -11.58
C LYS A 210 12.20 9.10 -10.04
N GLY A 211 11.01 9.15 -9.49
CA GLY A 211 10.77 9.11 -8.05
C GLY A 211 10.83 7.71 -7.44
N GLY A 212 11.13 6.66 -8.23
CA GLY A 212 11.14 5.28 -7.76
C GLY A 212 9.75 4.68 -7.55
N GLY A 213 8.72 5.30 -8.09
CA GLY A 213 7.33 4.91 -7.95
C GLY A 213 6.90 3.79 -8.89
N ARG A 214 5.59 3.54 -8.89
CA ARG A 214 4.87 2.56 -9.72
C ARG A 214 3.77 3.28 -10.50
N TYR A 215 3.22 2.61 -11.51
CA TYR A 215 2.04 3.06 -12.25
C TYR A 215 0.93 2.01 -12.16
N ILE A 216 -0.27 2.41 -11.79
CA ILE A 216 -1.45 1.56 -11.76
C ILE A 216 -2.59 2.23 -12.53
N SER A 217 -3.37 1.47 -13.27
CA SER A 217 -4.43 2.04 -14.12
C SER A 217 -5.70 1.21 -14.15
N HIS A 218 -6.82 1.85 -13.83
CA HIS A 218 -8.07 1.57 -14.52
C HIS A 218 -7.85 2.03 -15.97
N MET A 219 -7.75 1.07 -16.87
CA MET A 219 -7.34 1.33 -18.26
C MET A 219 -8.36 2.20 -18.99
N ARG A 220 -8.00 2.68 -20.17
CA ARG A 220 -8.84 3.55 -21.00
C ARG A 220 -10.10 2.85 -21.51
N ASN A 221 -10.08 1.52 -21.53
CA ASN A 221 -11.23 0.72 -21.92
C ASN A 221 -11.07 -0.72 -21.41
N GLU A 222 -12.14 -1.27 -20.87
CA GLU A 222 -12.17 -2.65 -20.35
C GLU A 222 -13.10 -3.57 -21.15
N ASP A 223 -13.61 -3.08 -22.27
CA ASP A 223 -14.55 -3.78 -23.13
C ASP A 223 -14.06 -3.90 -24.59
N VAL A 224 -14.65 -3.15 -25.52
CA VAL A 224 -14.45 -3.31 -26.97
C VAL A 224 -12.99 -3.09 -27.39
N THR A 225 -12.31 -2.09 -26.82
CA THR A 225 -10.93 -1.73 -27.16
C THR A 225 -9.93 -2.11 -26.06
N PHE A 226 -10.25 -3.12 -25.25
CA PHE A 226 -9.41 -3.62 -24.16
C PHE A 226 -7.96 -3.87 -24.58
N ASP A 227 -7.72 -4.50 -25.74
CA ASP A 227 -6.35 -4.83 -26.17
C ASP A 227 -5.52 -3.57 -26.45
N ALA A 228 -6.13 -2.53 -27.02
CA ALA A 228 -5.45 -1.26 -27.26
C ALA A 228 -5.15 -0.52 -25.94
N ALA A 229 -6.07 -0.58 -24.98
CA ALA A 229 -5.89 0.00 -23.64
C ALA A 229 -4.78 -0.74 -22.85
N LEU A 230 -4.71 -2.07 -22.97
CA LEU A 230 -3.63 -2.85 -22.39
C LEU A 230 -2.28 -2.54 -23.05
N ASP A 231 -2.25 -2.36 -24.39
CA ASP A 231 -1.04 -1.96 -25.10
C ASP A 231 -0.55 -0.57 -24.67
N GLU A 232 -1.45 0.40 -24.45
CA GLU A 232 -1.11 1.72 -23.91
C GLU A 232 -0.41 1.62 -22.56
N LEU A 233 -0.94 0.80 -21.63
CA LEU A 233 -0.34 0.59 -20.32
C LEU A 233 1.04 -0.08 -20.43
N LEU A 234 1.17 -1.12 -21.25
CA LEU A 234 2.43 -1.84 -21.46
C LEU A 234 3.49 -0.95 -22.11
N ASP A 235 3.10 -0.10 -23.07
CA ASP A 235 3.98 0.88 -23.74
C ASP A 235 4.53 1.91 -22.74
N LEU A 236 3.73 2.38 -21.80
CA LEU A 236 4.20 3.23 -20.69
C LEU A 236 5.26 2.51 -19.85
N GLY A 237 5.03 1.24 -19.51
CA GLY A 237 5.98 0.41 -18.78
C GLY A 237 7.30 0.24 -19.56
N GLU A 238 7.21 -0.07 -20.85
CA GLU A 238 8.37 -0.28 -21.72
C GLU A 238 9.20 1.00 -21.92
N LYS A 239 8.55 2.14 -22.21
CA LYS A 239 9.20 3.43 -22.43
C LYS A 239 9.82 4.07 -21.20
N THR A 240 9.37 3.70 -20.01
CA THR A 240 9.78 4.36 -18.76
C THR A 240 10.54 3.44 -17.81
N GLY A 241 10.45 2.12 -18.00
CA GLY A 241 11.01 1.11 -17.09
C GLY A 241 10.27 1.00 -15.74
N ILE A 242 9.17 1.74 -15.56
CA ILE A 242 8.38 1.73 -14.33
C ILE A 242 7.62 0.39 -14.18
N PRO A 243 7.49 -0.17 -12.98
CA PRO A 243 6.54 -1.24 -12.76
C PRO A 243 5.12 -0.77 -13.01
N VAL A 244 4.37 -1.51 -13.83
CA VAL A 244 2.98 -1.19 -14.17
C VAL A 244 2.02 -2.25 -13.63
N GLN A 245 0.80 -1.84 -13.29
CA GLN A 245 -0.25 -2.74 -12.81
C GLN A 245 -1.56 -2.43 -13.51
N VAL A 246 -2.21 -3.48 -14.03
CA VAL A 246 -3.59 -3.40 -14.52
C VAL A 246 -4.52 -3.48 -13.33
N SER A 247 -5.31 -2.45 -13.09
CA SER A 247 -6.36 -2.46 -12.06
C SER A 247 -7.46 -3.43 -12.45
N HIS A 248 -7.97 -4.21 -11.47
CA HIS A 248 -9.18 -5.05 -11.56
C HIS A 248 -9.39 -5.68 -12.95
N ILE A 249 -8.34 -6.33 -13.47
CA ILE A 249 -8.33 -6.88 -14.84
C ILE A 249 -9.57 -7.74 -15.12
N LYS A 250 -10.33 -7.35 -16.12
CA LYS A 250 -11.53 -8.05 -16.57
C LYS A 250 -11.76 -7.87 -18.06
N LEU A 251 -12.55 -8.76 -18.64
CA LEU A 251 -13.06 -8.63 -20.00
C LEU A 251 -14.55 -8.27 -19.90
N GLY A 252 -14.84 -6.96 -19.99
CA GLY A 252 -16.12 -6.36 -19.67
C GLY A 252 -17.27 -6.75 -20.60
N VAL A 253 -16.99 -7.28 -21.80
CA VAL A 253 -18.01 -7.65 -22.78
C VAL A 253 -18.11 -9.17 -22.99
N VAL A 254 -19.35 -9.65 -23.18
CA VAL A 254 -19.68 -11.07 -23.32
C VAL A 254 -18.90 -11.75 -24.45
N ASP A 255 -18.73 -11.06 -25.58
CA ASP A 255 -18.04 -11.59 -26.76
C ASP A 255 -16.56 -11.94 -26.50
N ARG A 256 -16.00 -11.44 -25.41
CA ARG A 256 -14.63 -11.71 -24.99
C ARG A 256 -14.51 -12.74 -23.85
N TRP A 257 -15.61 -13.18 -23.30
CA TRP A 257 -15.59 -14.17 -22.24
C TRP A 257 -14.97 -15.50 -22.71
N GLY A 258 -14.24 -16.15 -21.84
CA GLY A 258 -13.47 -17.34 -22.17
C GLY A 258 -12.11 -17.09 -22.84
N THR A 259 -11.74 -15.83 -23.17
CA THR A 259 -10.45 -15.49 -23.80
C THR A 259 -9.36 -15.08 -22.80
N ALA A 260 -9.56 -15.22 -21.51
CA ALA A 260 -8.60 -14.83 -20.45
C ALA A 260 -7.18 -15.42 -20.67
N LYS A 261 -7.08 -16.64 -21.21
CA LYS A 261 -5.79 -17.26 -21.53
C LYS A 261 -4.96 -16.42 -22.52
N ALA A 262 -5.59 -15.82 -23.52
CA ALA A 262 -4.91 -14.94 -24.49
C ALA A 262 -4.42 -13.65 -23.83
N THR A 263 -5.25 -13.05 -22.97
CA THR A 263 -4.88 -11.85 -22.19
C THR A 263 -3.69 -12.14 -21.27
N LEU A 264 -3.71 -13.25 -20.52
CA LEU A 264 -2.60 -13.65 -19.66
C LEU A 264 -1.32 -13.91 -20.46
N ALA A 265 -1.42 -14.57 -21.62
CA ALA A 265 -0.27 -14.78 -22.51
C ALA A 265 0.34 -13.46 -23.00
N LYS A 266 -0.48 -12.41 -23.23
CA LYS A 266 0.00 -11.07 -23.57
C LYS A 266 0.79 -10.43 -22.42
N LEU A 267 0.35 -10.58 -21.17
CA LEU A 267 1.10 -10.13 -19.98
C LEU A 267 2.41 -10.92 -19.83
N ASP A 268 2.40 -12.23 -20.05
CA ASP A 268 3.62 -13.05 -19.98
C ASP A 268 4.63 -12.68 -21.07
N ALA A 269 4.15 -12.41 -22.29
CA ALA A 269 5.00 -11.90 -23.36
C ALA A 269 5.61 -10.52 -23.02
N ALA A 270 4.86 -9.64 -22.35
CA ALA A 270 5.38 -8.38 -21.88
C ALA A 270 6.46 -8.56 -20.80
N ARG A 271 6.24 -9.49 -19.85
CA ARG A 271 7.26 -9.87 -18.84
C ARG A 271 8.53 -10.44 -19.49
N ALA A 272 8.38 -11.27 -20.52
CA ALA A 272 9.52 -11.81 -21.26
C ALA A 272 10.36 -10.72 -21.96
N ARG A 273 9.76 -9.57 -22.32
CA ARG A 273 10.46 -8.38 -22.82
C ARG A 273 11.07 -7.51 -21.71
N GLY A 274 10.88 -7.87 -20.43
CA GLY A 274 11.43 -7.15 -19.29
C GLY A 274 10.48 -6.11 -18.68
N ILE A 275 9.22 -6.01 -19.14
CA ILE A 275 8.22 -5.13 -18.55
C ILE A 275 7.77 -5.73 -17.21
N LYS A 276 7.87 -4.97 -16.14
CA LYS A 276 7.42 -5.38 -14.81
C LYS A 276 5.91 -5.15 -14.69
N VAL A 277 5.10 -6.05 -15.24
CA VAL A 277 3.64 -5.94 -15.21
C VAL A 277 3.00 -6.91 -14.23
N THR A 278 2.05 -6.38 -13.47
CA THR A 278 1.14 -7.12 -12.57
C THR A 278 -0.31 -6.75 -12.87
N ALA A 279 -1.24 -7.48 -12.29
CA ALA A 279 -2.67 -7.16 -12.32
C ALA A 279 -3.28 -7.52 -10.97
N ASP A 280 -4.33 -6.81 -10.58
CA ASP A 280 -5.22 -7.22 -9.49
C ASP A 280 -6.57 -7.68 -10.05
N VAL A 281 -7.32 -8.43 -9.25
CA VAL A 281 -8.62 -8.98 -9.61
C VAL A 281 -9.47 -9.12 -8.35
N TYR A 282 -10.75 -8.87 -8.46
CA TYR A 282 -11.72 -9.17 -7.41
C TYR A 282 -12.42 -10.53 -7.67
N PRO A 283 -12.87 -11.24 -6.62
CA PRO A 283 -13.44 -12.58 -6.77
C PRO A 283 -14.96 -12.56 -7.00
N TYR A 284 -15.47 -11.67 -7.86
CA TYR A 284 -16.90 -11.52 -8.14
C TYR A 284 -17.16 -11.64 -9.64
N GLU A 285 -18.34 -12.15 -10.00
CA GLU A 285 -18.80 -12.29 -11.39
C GLU A 285 -19.47 -11.02 -11.94
N TYR A 286 -19.60 -9.99 -11.11
CA TYR A 286 -20.17 -8.67 -11.45
C TYR A 286 -19.29 -7.57 -10.90
N TRP A 287 -19.45 -6.39 -11.47
CA TRP A 287 -18.72 -5.19 -11.08
C TRP A 287 -19.67 -4.00 -10.96
N GLN A 288 -19.25 -2.98 -10.25
CA GLN A 288 -19.95 -1.73 -10.06
C GLN A 288 -19.02 -0.58 -10.44
N SER A 289 -19.60 0.43 -11.08
CA SER A 289 -18.94 1.71 -11.34
C SER A 289 -19.85 2.86 -10.97
N THR A 290 -19.28 4.06 -10.89
CA THR A 290 -20.04 5.32 -10.78
C THR A 290 -20.43 5.77 -12.18
N LEU A 291 -21.65 6.34 -12.31
CA LEU A 291 -22.15 6.98 -13.52
C LEU A 291 -21.68 8.42 -13.57
#